data_21415fbb8ac4225491359613cbaffbe4
#
_entry.id   21415fbb8ac4225491359613cbaffbe4
#
_cell.length_a   1.000
_cell.length_b   1.000
_cell.length_c   1.000
_cell.angle_alpha   90.00
_cell.angle_beta   90.00
_cell.angle_gamma   90.00
#
_symmetry.space_group_name_H-M   'P 1'
#
loop_
_entity.id
_entity.type
_entity.pdbx_description
1 polymer ?
#
loop_
_entity_poly.entity_id
_entity_poly.type
_entity_poly.pdbx_seq_one_letter_code
_entity_poly.pdbx_strand_id
1 'polypeptide(L)'
;MLDDIQKKYIKKESNYGAENYKPLPVVLSKAKGVWAWDVNNNKYLDMMSGYSAVSHGHAHPELLKVFHEQSAKLSLTSRAFHTDQLGPYLETLSKISGFEMALPMNSGAEAVET
;
A
#
# COMPACT_ATOMS: atom_id res chain seq x y z
N MET A 1 17.39 18.86 13.27
CA MET A 1 16.63 20.04 12.77
C MET A 1 16.18 19.70 11.36
N LEU A 2 14.89 19.90 11.00
CA LEU A 2 14.42 19.68 9.63
C LEU A 2 15.17 20.63 8.68
N ASP A 3 15.66 20.10 7.56
CA ASP A 3 16.23 20.92 6.51
C ASP A 3 15.16 21.60 5.64
N ASP A 4 15.58 22.47 4.76
CA ASP A 4 14.66 23.29 3.96
C ASP A 4 13.90 22.50 2.91
N ILE A 5 14.44 21.35 2.44
CA ILE A 5 13.75 20.46 1.49
C ILE A 5 12.58 19.79 2.18
N GLN A 6 12.80 19.17 3.33
CA GLN A 6 11.72 18.55 4.12
C GLN A 6 10.65 19.56 4.54
N LYS A 7 11.05 20.76 5.03
CA LYS A 7 10.11 21.83 5.37
C LYS A 7 9.22 22.23 4.20
N LYS A 8 9.78 22.29 2.99
CA LYS A 8 9.01 22.63 1.78
C LYS A 8 7.88 21.62 1.50
N TYR A 9 8.16 20.31 1.61
CA TYR A 9 7.15 19.27 1.42
C TYR A 9 6.09 19.31 2.51
N ILE A 10 6.49 19.38 3.78
CA ILE A 10 5.58 19.43 4.94
C ILE A 10 4.68 20.66 4.85
N LYS A 11 5.23 21.84 4.54
CA LYS A 11 4.43 23.06 4.36
C LYS A 11 3.41 22.94 3.24
N LYS A 12 3.77 22.28 2.13
CA LYS A 12 2.86 22.06 1.02
C LYS A 12 1.71 21.13 1.41
N GLU A 13 2.01 20.07 2.16
CA GLU A 13 1.01 19.15 2.71
C GLU A 13 0.07 19.87 3.68
N SER A 14 0.59 20.63 4.65
CA SER A 14 -0.21 21.40 5.60
C SER A 14 -1.10 22.47 4.94
N ASN A 15 -0.67 23.05 3.82
CA ASN A 15 -1.45 24.09 3.14
C ASN A 15 -2.67 23.53 2.38
N TYR A 16 -2.63 22.27 1.95
CA TYR A 16 -3.65 21.68 1.08
C TYR A 16 -4.29 20.42 1.63
N GLY A 17 -3.73 19.81 2.68
CA GLY A 17 -4.27 18.64 3.35
C GLY A 17 -5.20 19.00 4.51
N ALA A 18 -6.16 18.13 4.80
CA ALA A 18 -6.91 18.22 6.04
C ALA A 18 -6.02 17.82 7.23
N GLU A 19 -6.08 18.58 8.32
CA GLU A 19 -5.29 18.31 9.53
C GLU A 19 -5.89 17.18 10.40
N ASN A 20 -6.14 16.03 9.79
CA ASN A 20 -6.72 14.86 10.46
C ASN A 20 -5.69 13.93 11.12
N TYR A 21 -4.41 14.19 10.92
CA TYR A 21 -3.30 13.41 11.46
C TYR A 21 -2.07 14.28 11.71
N LYS A 22 -1.21 13.88 12.66
CA LYS A 22 0.06 14.56 12.93
C LYS A 22 1.23 13.63 12.57
N PRO A 23 1.72 13.65 11.33
CA PRO A 23 2.81 12.80 10.90
C PRO A 23 4.14 13.10 11.63
N LEU A 24 5.04 12.11 11.64
CA LEU A 24 6.43 12.35 12.03
C LEU A 24 7.09 13.32 11.02
N PRO A 25 8.00 14.19 11.47
CA PRO A 25 8.63 15.19 10.61
C PRO A 25 9.73 14.57 9.73
N VAL A 26 9.38 13.58 8.94
CA VAL A 26 10.27 12.87 7.99
C VAL A 26 9.53 12.73 6.67
N VAL A 27 10.14 13.19 5.59
CA VAL A 27 9.56 13.09 4.23
C VAL A 27 10.20 11.92 3.50
N LEU A 28 9.57 10.75 3.56
CA LEU A 28 10.04 9.56 2.86
C LEU A 28 9.83 9.71 1.34
N SER A 29 10.81 9.25 0.55
CA SER A 29 10.78 9.36 -0.92
C SER A 29 10.93 8.05 -1.65
N LYS A 30 11.57 7.07 -1.05
CA LYS A 30 11.75 5.72 -1.61
C LYS A 30 11.86 4.68 -0.52
N ALA A 31 11.55 3.43 -0.85
CA ALA A 31 11.76 2.30 0.04
C ALA A 31 12.03 1.01 -0.73
N LYS A 32 12.76 0.07 -0.11
CA LYS A 32 13.04 -1.26 -0.65
C LYS A 32 13.29 -2.26 0.49
N GLY A 33 12.60 -3.39 0.46
CA GLY A 33 12.64 -4.37 1.54
C GLY A 33 12.21 -3.72 2.86
N VAL A 34 13.05 -3.80 3.86
CA VAL A 34 12.81 -3.20 5.20
C VAL A 34 13.38 -1.78 5.35
N TRP A 35 13.91 -1.21 4.29
CA TRP A 35 14.59 0.09 4.33
C TRP A 35 13.78 1.16 3.61
N ALA A 36 13.71 2.33 4.22
CA ALA A 36 13.16 3.55 3.64
C ALA A 36 14.21 4.67 3.62
N TRP A 37 14.06 5.62 2.72
CA TRP A 37 14.92 6.80 2.60
C TRP A 37 14.06 8.05 2.49
N ASP A 38 14.49 9.10 3.17
CA ASP A 38 13.88 10.41 3.03
C ASP A 38 14.37 11.15 1.76
N VAL A 39 13.85 12.34 1.55
CA VAL A 39 14.22 13.22 0.41
C VAL A 39 15.69 13.65 0.42
N ASN A 40 16.40 13.48 1.54
CA ASN A 40 17.83 13.77 1.68
C ASN A 40 18.70 12.52 1.63
N ASN A 41 18.11 11.36 1.30
CA ASN A 41 18.76 10.05 1.29
C ASN A 41 19.23 9.54 2.68
N ASN A 42 18.72 10.09 3.79
CA ASN A 42 18.90 9.44 5.07
C ASN A 42 18.14 8.11 5.08
N LYS A 43 18.79 7.07 5.60
CA LYS A 43 18.27 5.70 5.59
C LYS A 43 17.63 5.37 6.93
N TYR A 44 16.44 4.77 6.89
CA TYR A 44 15.66 4.36 8.05
C TYR A 44 15.30 2.89 7.95
N LEU A 45 15.28 2.17 9.06
CA LEU A 45 14.66 0.86 9.16
C LEU A 45 13.16 1.06 9.38
N ASP A 46 12.35 0.56 8.45
CA ASP A 46 10.89 0.63 8.59
C ASP A 46 10.38 -0.47 9.52
N MET A 47 10.14 -0.08 10.78
CA MET A 47 9.55 -0.94 11.80
C MET A 47 8.01 -0.86 11.85
N MET A 48 7.41 0.00 11.03
CA MET A 48 5.97 0.22 11.00
C MET A 48 5.27 -0.57 9.90
N SER A 49 5.94 -0.79 8.76
CA SER A 49 5.44 -1.55 7.61
C SER A 49 4.04 -1.13 7.15
N GLY A 50 3.71 0.18 7.21
CA GLY A 50 2.37 0.68 6.88
C GLY A 50 1.27 -0.02 7.70
N TYR A 51 1.48 -0.23 9.01
CA TYR A 51 0.59 -1.00 9.88
C TYR A 51 0.34 -2.43 9.37
N SER A 52 1.40 -3.12 8.98
CA SER A 52 1.43 -4.49 8.41
C SER A 52 0.93 -4.60 6.96
N ALA A 53 0.57 -3.50 6.30
CA ALA A 53 0.18 -3.53 4.89
C ALA A 53 1.34 -3.89 3.95
N VAL A 54 2.58 -3.64 4.36
CA VAL A 54 3.81 -3.90 3.59
C VAL A 54 4.62 -5.05 4.21
N SER A 55 3.96 -6.10 4.70
CA SER A 55 4.58 -7.23 5.40
C SER A 55 5.59 -8.02 4.55
N HIS A 56 5.48 -7.97 3.22
CA HIS A 56 6.45 -8.55 2.29
C HIS A 56 7.67 -7.66 2.00
N GLY A 57 7.72 -6.48 2.62
CA GLY A 57 8.72 -5.45 2.35
C GLY A 57 8.35 -4.56 1.16
N HIS A 58 8.92 -3.37 1.15
CA HIS A 58 8.72 -2.40 0.07
C HIS A 58 9.30 -2.88 -1.25
N ALA A 59 8.61 -2.59 -2.34
CA ALA A 59 9.03 -2.89 -3.70
C ALA A 59 9.47 -4.36 -3.90
N HIS A 60 8.68 -5.30 -3.34
CA HIS A 60 8.97 -6.72 -3.49
C HIS A 60 8.95 -7.12 -4.98
N PRO A 61 10.02 -7.72 -5.53
CA PRO A 61 10.17 -7.90 -6.96
C PRO A 61 9.06 -8.76 -7.59
N GLU A 62 8.64 -9.83 -6.94
CA GLU A 62 7.56 -10.70 -7.44
C GLU A 62 6.21 -9.97 -7.48
N LEU A 63 5.91 -9.17 -6.46
CA LEU A 63 4.67 -8.38 -6.42
C LEU A 63 4.67 -7.29 -7.49
N LEU A 64 5.79 -6.60 -7.69
CA LEU A 64 5.93 -5.60 -8.76
C LEU A 64 5.78 -6.23 -10.13
N LYS A 65 6.37 -7.41 -10.37
CA LYS A 65 6.23 -8.14 -11.62
C LYS A 65 4.75 -8.42 -11.92
N VAL A 66 4.04 -9.05 -10.99
CA VAL A 66 2.61 -9.37 -11.14
C VAL A 66 1.78 -8.12 -11.36
N PHE A 67 2.05 -7.04 -10.60
CA PHE A 67 1.37 -5.75 -10.75
C PHE A 67 1.57 -5.17 -12.16
N HIS A 68 2.79 -5.12 -12.67
CA HIS A 68 3.09 -4.61 -14.00
C HIS A 68 2.43 -5.45 -15.10
N GLU A 69 2.53 -6.77 -15.03
CA GLU A 69 1.94 -7.68 -16.01
C GLU A 69 0.41 -7.56 -16.02
N GLN A 70 -0.23 -7.58 -14.86
CA GLN A 70 -1.70 -7.51 -14.78
C GLN A 70 -2.24 -6.12 -15.12
N SER A 71 -1.60 -5.04 -14.69
CA SER A 71 -2.04 -3.67 -15.01
C SER A 71 -1.94 -3.34 -16.49
N ALA A 72 -0.96 -3.92 -17.19
CA ALA A 72 -0.84 -3.78 -18.66
C ALA A 72 -1.90 -4.61 -19.42
N LYS A 73 -2.45 -5.67 -18.81
CA LYS A 73 -3.45 -6.55 -19.42
C LYS A 73 -4.88 -6.06 -19.16
N LEU A 74 -5.21 -5.86 -17.88
CA LEU A 74 -6.53 -5.40 -17.42
C LEU A 74 -6.41 -4.85 -16.02
N SER A 75 -6.49 -3.52 -15.85
CA SER A 75 -6.31 -2.86 -14.55
C SER A 75 -7.57 -2.85 -13.70
N LEU A 76 -8.73 -2.61 -14.32
CA LEU A 76 -10.00 -2.47 -13.61
C LEU A 76 -11.16 -2.87 -14.51
N THR A 77 -12.16 -3.51 -13.93
CA THR A 77 -13.48 -3.71 -14.56
C THR A 77 -14.58 -3.58 -13.51
N SER A 78 -15.80 -3.30 -13.96
CA SER A 78 -16.98 -3.30 -13.09
C SER A 78 -17.29 -4.70 -12.57
N ARG A 79 -17.90 -4.80 -11.39
CA ARG A 79 -18.46 -6.04 -10.84
C ARG A 79 -19.59 -6.62 -11.70
N ALA A 80 -20.07 -5.88 -12.70
CA ALA A 80 -21.01 -6.40 -13.71
C ALA A 80 -20.37 -7.48 -14.63
N PHE A 81 -19.04 -7.58 -14.62
CA PHE A 81 -18.31 -8.56 -15.42
C PHE A 81 -17.51 -9.53 -14.54
N HIS A 82 -17.36 -10.75 -15.01
CA HIS A 82 -16.39 -11.68 -14.47
C HIS A 82 -14.99 -11.38 -15.00
N THR A 83 -13.95 -11.74 -14.24
CA THR A 83 -12.56 -11.67 -14.69
C THR A 83 -11.88 -13.02 -14.51
N ASP A 84 -10.83 -13.26 -15.28
CA ASP A 84 -10.00 -14.46 -15.18
C ASP A 84 -9.17 -14.54 -13.89
N GLN A 85 -9.09 -13.43 -13.12
CA GLN A 85 -8.30 -13.35 -11.88
C GLN A 85 -9.13 -13.50 -10.62
N LEU A 86 -10.38 -13.03 -10.60
CA LEU A 86 -11.18 -13.01 -9.38
C LEU A 86 -11.52 -14.41 -8.86
N GLY A 87 -11.92 -15.32 -9.74
CA GLY A 87 -12.26 -16.69 -9.36
C GLY A 87 -11.08 -17.42 -8.69
N PRO A 88 -9.90 -17.51 -9.35
CA PRO A 88 -8.69 -18.10 -8.75
C PRO A 88 -8.25 -17.44 -7.44
N TYR A 89 -8.41 -16.12 -7.32
CA TYR A 89 -8.12 -15.39 -6.09
C TYR A 89 -9.04 -15.84 -4.94
N LEU A 90 -10.35 -15.88 -5.16
CA LEU A 90 -11.34 -16.31 -4.15
C LEU A 90 -11.14 -17.77 -3.75
N GLU A 91 -10.83 -18.66 -4.68
CA GLU A 91 -10.49 -20.06 -4.41
C GLU A 91 -9.25 -20.15 -3.51
N THR A 92 -8.22 -19.37 -3.79
CA THR A 92 -7.01 -19.31 -2.98
C THR A 92 -7.29 -18.83 -1.56
N LEU A 93 -8.09 -17.75 -1.42
CA LEU A 93 -8.50 -17.24 -0.11
C LEU A 93 -9.28 -18.27 0.69
N SER A 94 -10.23 -18.96 0.07
CA SER A 94 -11.01 -20.02 0.72
C SER A 94 -10.10 -21.14 1.24
N LYS A 95 -9.16 -21.61 0.44
CA LYS A 95 -8.20 -22.66 0.82
C LYS A 95 -7.28 -22.24 1.98
N ILE A 96 -6.80 -20.99 1.97
CA ILE A 96 -5.88 -20.50 3.02
C ILE A 96 -6.62 -20.21 4.32
N SER A 97 -7.81 -19.61 4.25
CA SER A 97 -8.57 -19.20 5.43
C SER A 97 -9.37 -20.34 6.06
N GLY A 98 -9.70 -21.37 5.28
CA GLY A 98 -10.58 -22.47 5.72
C GLY A 98 -12.08 -22.10 5.67
N PHE A 99 -12.45 -20.92 5.18
CA PHE A 99 -13.84 -20.54 4.98
C PHE A 99 -14.32 -20.89 3.56
N GLU A 100 -15.59 -21.21 3.42
CA GLU A 100 -16.17 -21.63 2.13
C GLU A 100 -16.23 -20.49 1.10
N MET A 101 -16.41 -19.26 1.56
CA MET A 101 -16.58 -18.07 0.71
C MET A 101 -15.77 -16.89 1.23
N ALA A 102 -15.43 -15.96 0.33
CA ALA A 102 -14.75 -14.72 0.66
C ALA A 102 -15.40 -13.53 -0.06
N LEU A 103 -15.55 -12.41 0.64
CA LEU A 103 -16.00 -11.13 0.09
C LEU A 103 -14.88 -10.09 0.26
N PRO A 104 -14.12 -9.78 -0.81
CA PRO A 104 -13.12 -8.72 -0.77
C PRO A 104 -13.78 -7.35 -0.65
N MET A 105 -13.27 -6.52 0.28
CA MET A 105 -13.72 -5.15 0.52
C MET A 105 -12.58 -4.16 0.21
N ASN A 106 -12.90 -2.86 0.08
CA ASN A 106 -11.93 -1.82 -0.21
C ASN A 106 -11.00 -1.47 0.96
N SER A 107 -11.46 -1.64 2.17
CA SER A 107 -10.73 -1.29 3.38
C SER A 107 -10.96 -2.29 4.50
N GLY A 108 -10.06 -2.30 5.47
CA GLY A 108 -10.22 -3.11 6.67
C GLY A 108 -11.45 -2.73 7.50
N ALA A 109 -11.81 -1.45 7.55
CA ALA A 109 -13.02 -0.98 8.23
C ALA A 109 -14.29 -1.59 7.59
N GLU A 110 -14.41 -1.47 6.27
CA GLU A 110 -15.53 -2.07 5.53
C GLU A 110 -15.60 -3.60 5.72
N ALA A 111 -14.46 -4.29 5.71
CA ALA A 111 -14.40 -5.72 5.93
C ALA A 111 -14.85 -6.15 7.33
N VAL A 112 -14.64 -5.31 8.35
CA VAL A 112 -15.09 -5.56 9.73
C VAL A 112 -16.55 -5.22 9.93
N GLU A 113 -17.07 -4.21 9.21
CA GLU A 113 -18.45 -3.75 9.32
C GLU A 113 -19.45 -4.59 8.50
N THR A 114 -18.96 -5.41 7.58
CA THR A 114 -19.78 -6.28 6.71
C THR A 114 -20.04 -7.64 7.36
#